data_2c4aa30465e2b1654000c99bd71dfdd6
#
_entry.id   2c4aa30465e2b1654000c99bd71dfdd6
#
_cell.length_a   1.000
_cell.length_b   1.000
_cell.length_c   1.000
_cell.angle_alpha   90.00
_cell.angle_beta   90.00
_cell.angle_gamma   90.00
#
_symmetry.space_group_name_H-M   'P 1'
#
loop_
_entity.id
_entity.type
_entity.pdbx_description
1 polymer ?
#
loop_
_entity_poly.entity_id
_entity_poly.type
_entity_poly.pdbx_seq_one_letter_code
_entity_poly.pdbx_strand_id
1 'polypeptide(L)'
;STSAMPDTLQMGQSVTTDASSTEMISEVMAMLSGFDFVKVVVLFIIYFLGGYLLYASLFAAIGSAVDNETDTQQFSMPVTLPIIFSIFIGIYAAQSPDSALAFWGSVIPFTSPVVMMARIPYDVPAWQVLVSLALLIGSFIGSTWIAGKIYRTGILMYGKKVSWSEIWKWIRVK
;
A
#
# COMPACT_ATOMS: atom_id res chain seq x y z
N SER A 1 -31.64 55.09 -26.16
CA SER A 1 -32.46 53.91 -25.88
C SER A 1 -31.60 52.76 -25.41
N THR A 2 -31.39 52.69 -24.11
CA THR A 2 -30.66 51.64 -23.42
C THR A 2 -31.69 50.55 -23.05
N SER A 3 -31.69 49.46 -23.77
CA SER A 3 -32.56 48.29 -23.43
C SER A 3 -31.96 47.60 -22.20
N ALA A 4 -32.60 47.83 -21.07
CA ALA A 4 -32.33 47.02 -19.88
C ALA A 4 -32.76 45.55 -20.12
N MET A 5 -31.85 44.62 -20.00
CA MET A 5 -32.15 43.20 -19.98
C MET A 5 -33.01 42.89 -18.75
N PRO A 6 -34.08 42.10 -18.85
CA PRO A 6 -34.95 41.82 -17.70
C PRO A 6 -34.22 41.01 -16.65
N ASP A 7 -34.34 41.42 -15.38
CA ASP A 7 -33.79 40.80 -14.16
C ASP A 7 -34.17 39.32 -13.96
N THR A 8 -35.16 38.84 -14.70
CA THR A 8 -35.61 37.46 -14.67
C THR A 8 -34.59 36.43 -15.18
N LEU A 9 -33.66 36.83 -16.06
CA LEU A 9 -32.64 35.89 -16.57
C LEU A 9 -31.46 35.72 -15.59
N GLN A 10 -31.17 36.75 -14.78
CA GLN A 10 -30.14 36.66 -13.76
C GLN A 10 -30.59 35.83 -12.54
N MET A 11 -31.89 35.90 -12.18
CA MET A 11 -32.47 35.10 -11.10
C MET A 11 -32.56 33.60 -11.45
N GLY A 12 -32.79 33.26 -12.73
CA GLY A 12 -32.81 31.87 -13.21
C GLY A 12 -31.42 31.21 -13.20
N GLN A 13 -30.37 32.00 -13.43
CA GLN A 13 -28.99 31.46 -13.44
C GLN A 13 -28.43 31.23 -12.04
N SER A 14 -28.74 32.07 -11.06
CA SER A 14 -28.34 31.87 -9.67
C SER A 14 -29.05 30.70 -9.02
N VAL A 15 -30.35 30.53 -9.28
CA VAL A 15 -31.16 29.42 -8.73
C VAL A 15 -30.73 28.07 -9.32
N THR A 16 -30.37 28.00 -10.60
CA THR A 16 -29.88 26.75 -11.20
C THR A 16 -28.47 26.37 -10.74
N THR A 17 -27.63 27.36 -10.46
CA THR A 17 -26.27 27.10 -9.94
C THR A 17 -26.32 26.61 -8.48
N ASP A 18 -27.19 27.20 -7.65
CA ASP A 18 -27.37 26.78 -6.26
C ASP A 18 -28.06 25.40 -6.16
N ALA A 19 -29.02 25.10 -7.04
CA ALA A 19 -29.65 23.78 -7.10
C ALA A 19 -28.65 22.70 -7.50
N SER A 20 -27.82 22.94 -8.51
CA SER A 20 -26.82 21.97 -8.97
C SER A 20 -25.70 21.76 -7.93
N SER A 21 -25.29 22.80 -7.22
CA SER A 21 -24.32 22.66 -6.14
C SER A 21 -24.92 21.93 -4.91
N THR A 22 -26.20 22.15 -4.60
CA THR A 22 -26.89 21.44 -3.54
C THR A 22 -27.11 19.95 -3.88
N GLU A 23 -27.43 19.65 -5.13
CA GLU A 23 -27.52 18.26 -5.63
C GLU A 23 -26.16 17.56 -5.57
N MET A 24 -25.08 18.19 -6.02
CA MET A 24 -23.73 17.63 -5.92
C MET A 24 -23.30 17.41 -4.45
N ILE A 25 -23.61 18.36 -3.57
CA ILE A 25 -23.30 18.22 -2.13
C ILE A 25 -24.12 17.07 -1.53
N SER A 26 -25.40 16.92 -1.87
CA SER A 26 -26.24 15.83 -1.39
C SER A 26 -25.79 14.47 -1.92
N GLU A 27 -25.35 14.41 -3.16
CA GLU A 27 -24.79 13.19 -3.77
C GLU A 27 -23.45 12.79 -3.13
N VAL A 28 -22.56 13.74 -2.91
CA VAL A 28 -21.31 13.52 -2.19
C VAL A 28 -21.57 13.11 -0.73
N MET A 29 -22.53 13.75 -0.05
CA MET A 29 -22.90 13.35 1.31
C MET A 29 -23.55 11.96 1.36
N ALA A 30 -24.36 11.59 0.38
CA ALA A 30 -24.93 10.25 0.26
C ALA A 30 -23.84 9.19 0.00
N MET A 31 -22.87 9.49 -0.85
CA MET A 31 -21.69 8.64 -1.05
C MET A 31 -20.87 8.49 0.23
N LEU A 32 -20.64 9.57 0.96
CA LEU A 32 -19.89 9.55 2.22
C LEU A 32 -20.63 8.84 3.35
N SER A 33 -21.96 8.93 3.41
CA SER A 33 -22.76 8.27 4.45
C SER A 33 -22.89 6.76 4.27
N GLY A 34 -22.73 6.26 3.02
CA GLY A 34 -22.66 4.82 2.71
C GLY A 34 -21.29 4.19 2.95
N PHE A 35 -20.27 5.01 3.20
CA PHE A 35 -18.88 4.56 3.38
C PHE A 35 -18.59 4.37 4.87
N ASP A 36 -18.22 3.15 5.26
CA ASP A 36 -17.63 2.87 6.58
C ASP A 36 -16.24 3.52 6.70
N PHE A 37 -16.24 4.86 6.77
CA PHE A 37 -15.01 5.65 6.80
C PHE A 37 -14.07 5.23 7.94
N VAL A 38 -14.65 4.88 9.10
CA VAL A 38 -13.88 4.37 10.25
C VAL A 38 -13.19 3.07 9.91
N LYS A 39 -13.88 2.13 9.26
CA LYS A 39 -13.30 0.86 8.79
C LYS A 39 -12.13 1.09 7.84
N VAL A 40 -12.29 1.97 6.86
CA VAL A 40 -11.23 2.29 5.88
C VAL A 40 -10.02 2.89 6.57
N VAL A 41 -10.20 3.86 7.48
CA VAL A 41 -9.10 4.50 8.22
C VAL A 41 -8.37 3.52 9.12
N VAL A 42 -9.09 2.68 9.86
CA VAL A 42 -8.48 1.67 10.75
C VAL A 42 -7.68 0.65 9.94
N LEU A 43 -8.24 0.12 8.86
CA LEU A 43 -7.55 -0.81 7.99
C LEU A 43 -6.35 -0.15 7.30
N PHE A 44 -6.48 1.11 6.89
CA PHE A 44 -5.35 1.88 6.33
C PHE A 44 -4.17 1.93 7.32
N ILE A 45 -4.43 2.29 8.57
CA ILE A 45 -3.38 2.37 9.59
C ILE A 45 -2.72 1.00 9.79
N ILE A 46 -3.52 -0.07 9.87
CA ILE A 46 -3.01 -1.43 10.09
C ILE A 46 -2.15 -1.89 8.91
N TYR A 47 -2.63 -1.75 7.67
CA TYR A 47 -1.88 -2.13 6.47
C TYR A 47 -0.66 -1.26 6.23
N PHE A 48 -0.76 0.04 6.51
CA PHE A 48 0.35 0.97 6.41
C PHE A 48 1.47 0.59 7.40
N LEU A 49 1.13 0.40 8.67
CA LEU A 49 2.10 -0.01 9.68
C LEU A 49 2.68 -1.39 9.40
N GLY A 50 1.85 -2.35 9.01
CA GLY A 50 2.29 -3.70 8.65
C GLY A 50 3.24 -3.70 7.45
N GLY A 51 2.91 -2.96 6.41
CA GLY A 51 3.77 -2.78 5.23
C GLY A 51 5.06 -2.05 5.55
N TYR A 52 4.97 -0.95 6.31
CA TYR A 52 6.14 -0.20 6.76
C TYR A 52 7.11 -1.09 7.55
N LEU A 53 6.62 -1.83 8.54
CA LEU A 53 7.44 -2.71 9.37
C LEU A 53 8.05 -3.87 8.56
N LEU A 54 7.29 -4.45 7.62
CA LEU A 54 7.78 -5.49 6.72
C LEU A 54 8.97 -4.98 5.89
N TYR A 55 8.79 -3.87 5.19
CA TYR A 55 9.85 -3.31 4.35
C TYR A 55 11.02 -2.75 5.15
N ALA A 56 10.75 -2.12 6.30
CA ALA A 56 11.80 -1.65 7.21
C ALA A 56 12.70 -2.80 7.68
N SER A 57 12.11 -3.97 8.02
CA SER A 57 12.89 -5.14 8.41
C SER A 57 13.75 -5.70 7.28
N LEU A 58 13.25 -5.70 6.04
CA LEU A 58 14.01 -6.13 4.86
C LEU A 58 15.16 -5.19 4.53
N PHE A 59 14.92 -3.88 4.54
CA PHE A 59 15.98 -2.89 4.33
C PHE A 59 17.00 -2.87 5.46
N ALA A 60 16.58 -3.10 6.70
CA ALA A 60 17.50 -3.26 7.83
C ALA A 60 18.40 -4.50 7.66
N ALA A 61 17.85 -5.62 7.15
CA ALA A 61 18.63 -6.80 6.81
C ALA A 61 19.71 -6.50 5.75
N ILE A 62 19.31 -5.80 4.68
CA ILE A 62 20.24 -5.40 3.61
C ILE A 62 21.31 -4.47 4.16
N GLY A 63 20.92 -3.40 4.88
CA GLY A 63 21.86 -2.43 5.45
C GLY A 63 22.85 -3.03 6.44
N SER A 64 22.46 -4.12 7.13
CA SER A 64 23.36 -4.83 8.05
C SER A 64 24.31 -5.81 7.35
N ALA A 65 24.01 -6.20 6.12
CA ALA A 65 24.78 -7.19 5.35
C ALA A 65 25.81 -6.56 4.42
N VAL A 66 25.68 -5.26 4.10
CA VAL A 66 26.42 -4.62 2.99
C VAL A 66 27.21 -3.42 3.50
N ASP A 67 28.48 -3.32 3.07
CA ASP A 67 29.39 -2.25 3.49
C ASP A 67 29.50 -1.09 2.49
N ASN A 68 29.07 -1.29 1.24
CA ASN A 68 29.21 -0.33 0.14
C ASN A 68 27.87 0.11 -0.43
N GLU A 69 27.75 1.38 -0.83
CA GLU A 69 26.52 1.93 -1.44
C GLU A 69 26.11 1.20 -2.74
N THR A 70 27.06 0.83 -3.58
CA THR A 70 26.80 0.12 -4.85
C THR A 70 26.18 -1.25 -4.60
N ASP A 71 26.69 -1.98 -3.61
CA ASP A 71 26.17 -3.29 -3.23
C ASP A 71 24.78 -3.12 -2.58
N THR A 72 24.59 -2.08 -1.75
CA THR A 72 23.27 -1.76 -1.15
C THR A 72 22.19 -1.58 -2.23
N GLN A 73 22.48 -0.86 -3.31
CA GLN A 73 21.54 -0.68 -4.42
C GLN A 73 21.17 -2.01 -5.10
N GLN A 74 22.16 -2.88 -5.37
CA GLN A 74 21.89 -4.19 -5.98
C GLN A 74 21.02 -5.08 -5.10
N PHE A 75 21.28 -5.10 -3.79
CA PHE A 75 20.50 -5.89 -2.83
C PHE A 75 19.12 -5.30 -2.55
N SER A 76 18.93 -3.99 -2.72
CA SER A 76 17.65 -3.32 -2.55
C SER A 76 16.69 -3.53 -3.73
N MET A 77 17.20 -3.81 -4.93
CA MET A 77 16.38 -4.03 -6.13
C MET A 77 15.29 -5.10 -5.94
N PRO A 78 15.59 -6.32 -5.46
CA PRO A 78 14.56 -7.36 -5.27
C PRO A 78 13.48 -6.99 -4.27
N VAL A 79 13.78 -6.09 -3.32
CA VAL A 79 12.81 -5.60 -2.33
C VAL A 79 11.98 -4.46 -2.89
N THR A 80 12.56 -3.63 -3.77
CA THR A 80 11.87 -2.50 -4.39
C THR A 80 10.92 -2.92 -5.51
N LEU A 81 11.24 -3.98 -6.26
CA LEU A 81 10.41 -4.47 -7.36
C LEU A 81 8.96 -4.79 -6.95
N PRO A 82 8.68 -5.54 -5.87
CA PRO A 82 7.32 -5.77 -5.42
C PRO A 82 6.55 -4.49 -5.10
N ILE A 83 7.21 -3.45 -4.60
CA ILE A 83 6.58 -2.15 -4.33
C ILE A 83 6.10 -1.51 -5.64
N ILE A 84 6.96 -1.51 -6.66
CA ILE A 84 6.63 -0.97 -7.98
C ILE A 84 5.46 -1.74 -8.59
N PHE A 85 5.51 -3.07 -8.57
CA PHE A 85 4.41 -3.90 -9.05
C PHE A 85 3.12 -3.69 -8.29
N SER A 86 3.21 -3.46 -6.97
CA SER A 86 2.01 -3.23 -6.15
C SER A 86 1.25 -1.97 -6.56
N ILE A 87 1.95 -0.94 -7.03
CA ILE A 87 1.32 0.29 -7.54
C ILE A 87 0.52 -0.01 -8.81
N PHE A 88 1.10 -0.72 -9.77
CA PHE A 88 0.41 -1.08 -11.01
C PHE A 88 -0.78 -2.01 -10.75
N ILE A 89 -0.61 -3.02 -9.91
CA ILE A 89 -1.68 -3.93 -9.51
C ILE A 89 -2.77 -3.16 -8.74
N GLY A 90 -2.39 -2.20 -7.87
CA GLY A 90 -3.32 -1.36 -7.12
C GLY A 90 -4.17 -0.47 -8.02
N ILE A 91 -3.57 0.17 -9.04
CA ILE A 91 -4.30 0.95 -10.04
C ILE A 91 -5.28 0.05 -10.82
N TYR A 92 -4.84 -1.14 -11.21
CA TYR A 92 -5.72 -2.11 -11.89
C TYR A 92 -6.84 -2.61 -10.97
N ALA A 93 -6.53 -2.90 -9.71
CA ALA A 93 -7.49 -3.35 -8.70
C ALA A 93 -8.56 -2.30 -8.39
N ALA A 94 -8.24 -1.01 -8.47
CA ALA A 94 -9.20 0.07 -8.34
C ALA A 94 -10.23 0.09 -9.50
N GLN A 95 -9.85 -0.39 -10.69
CA GLN A 95 -10.74 -0.48 -11.85
C GLN A 95 -11.49 -1.81 -11.91
N SER A 96 -10.88 -2.88 -11.42
CA SER A 96 -11.42 -4.25 -11.46
C SER A 96 -11.13 -4.98 -10.15
N PRO A 97 -11.85 -4.64 -9.05
CA PRO A 97 -11.55 -5.12 -7.69
C PRO A 97 -11.75 -6.64 -7.53
N ASP A 98 -12.62 -7.25 -8.33
CA ASP A 98 -12.94 -8.69 -8.28
C ASP A 98 -12.08 -9.55 -9.21
N SER A 99 -11.11 -8.96 -9.89
CA SER A 99 -10.21 -9.69 -10.77
C SER A 99 -9.27 -10.63 -9.99
N ALA A 100 -8.86 -11.74 -10.64
CA ALA A 100 -7.90 -12.67 -10.08
C ALA A 100 -6.57 -11.97 -9.72
N LEU A 101 -6.14 -11.00 -10.52
CA LEU A 101 -4.92 -10.23 -10.27
C LEU A 101 -5.05 -9.36 -9.01
N ALA A 102 -6.20 -8.70 -8.82
CA ALA A 102 -6.48 -7.92 -7.62
C ALA A 102 -6.56 -8.81 -6.38
N PHE A 103 -7.16 -10.00 -6.49
CA PHE A 103 -7.20 -10.96 -5.39
C PHE A 103 -5.79 -11.40 -4.97
N TRP A 104 -5.00 -11.94 -5.88
CA TRP A 104 -3.65 -12.40 -5.56
C TRP A 104 -2.74 -11.26 -5.08
N GLY A 105 -2.83 -10.09 -5.72
CA GLY A 105 -2.08 -8.91 -5.29
C GLY A 105 -2.42 -8.45 -3.88
N SER A 106 -3.68 -8.63 -3.45
CA SER A 106 -4.11 -8.28 -2.10
C SER A 106 -3.77 -9.33 -1.03
N VAL A 107 -3.51 -10.57 -1.43
CA VAL A 107 -3.14 -11.67 -0.52
C VAL A 107 -1.62 -11.77 -0.32
N ILE A 108 -0.84 -11.54 -1.38
CA ILE A 108 0.64 -11.56 -1.30
C ILE A 108 1.12 -10.44 -0.37
N PRO A 109 1.87 -10.76 0.71
CA PRO A 109 2.19 -9.80 1.77
C PRO A 109 3.04 -8.60 1.31
N PHE A 110 3.85 -8.78 0.25
CA PHE A 110 4.67 -7.70 -0.31
C PHE A 110 3.85 -6.65 -1.08
N THR A 111 2.76 -7.05 -1.72
CA THR A 111 1.90 -6.16 -2.51
C THR A 111 0.62 -5.78 -1.76
N SER A 112 0.23 -6.58 -0.78
CA SER A 112 -0.98 -6.46 0.02
C SER A 112 -1.23 -5.07 0.61
N PRO A 113 -0.25 -4.35 1.21
CA PRO A 113 -0.50 -3.05 1.82
C PRO A 113 -1.06 -2.02 0.84
N VAL A 114 -0.64 -2.07 -0.42
CA VAL A 114 -1.10 -1.15 -1.46
C VAL A 114 -2.37 -1.68 -2.13
N VAL A 115 -2.36 -2.93 -2.57
CA VAL A 115 -3.46 -3.51 -3.37
C VAL A 115 -4.73 -3.70 -2.54
N MET A 116 -4.60 -4.14 -1.28
CA MET A 116 -5.78 -4.27 -0.42
C MET A 116 -6.42 -2.91 -0.14
N MET A 117 -5.62 -1.86 0.07
CA MET A 117 -6.15 -0.52 0.27
C MET A 117 -6.93 0.00 -0.93
N ALA A 118 -6.50 -0.33 -2.15
CA ALA A 118 -7.25 -0.01 -3.37
C ALA A 118 -8.58 -0.78 -3.48
N ARG A 119 -8.70 -1.96 -2.84
CA ARG A 119 -9.90 -2.82 -2.88
C ARG A 119 -10.88 -2.58 -1.74
N ILE A 120 -10.44 -2.15 -0.58
CA ILE A 120 -11.28 -1.97 0.62
C ILE A 120 -12.56 -1.16 0.35
N PRO A 121 -12.53 -0.07 -0.46
CA PRO A 121 -13.74 0.68 -0.80
C PRO A 121 -14.83 -0.12 -1.55
N TYR A 122 -14.49 -1.28 -2.11
CA TYR A 122 -15.37 -2.09 -2.95
C TYR A 122 -15.91 -3.35 -2.21
N ASP A 123 -16.19 -3.25 -0.92
CA ASP A 123 -16.80 -4.30 -0.09
C ASP A 123 -16.09 -5.66 -0.15
N VAL A 124 -14.77 -5.65 0.06
CA VAL A 124 -13.97 -6.88 0.13
C VAL A 124 -14.47 -7.77 1.28
N PRO A 125 -14.69 -9.08 1.04
CA PRO A 125 -15.10 -10.00 2.10
C PRO A 125 -14.12 -10.02 3.28
N ALA A 126 -14.63 -9.99 4.50
CA ALA A 126 -13.83 -9.91 5.71
C ALA A 126 -12.77 -11.04 5.83
N TRP A 127 -13.06 -12.24 5.31
CA TRP A 127 -12.11 -13.35 5.32
C TRP A 127 -10.85 -13.06 4.48
N GLN A 128 -10.98 -12.36 3.34
CA GLN A 128 -9.83 -11.96 2.51
C GLN A 128 -8.95 -10.97 3.25
N VAL A 129 -9.55 -10.00 3.94
CA VAL A 129 -8.84 -9.03 4.76
C VAL A 129 -8.09 -9.75 5.90
N LEU A 130 -8.74 -10.69 6.59
CA LEU A 130 -8.12 -11.45 7.68
C LEU A 130 -6.95 -12.31 7.20
N VAL A 131 -7.11 -13.03 6.09
CA VAL A 131 -6.04 -13.85 5.49
C VAL A 131 -4.87 -12.97 5.07
N SER A 132 -5.14 -11.86 4.40
CA SER A 132 -4.11 -10.91 3.98
C SER A 132 -3.34 -10.32 5.16
N LEU A 133 -4.04 -9.91 6.23
CA LEU A 133 -3.40 -9.41 7.45
C LEU A 133 -2.58 -10.49 8.16
N ALA A 134 -3.08 -11.71 8.26
CA ALA A 134 -2.35 -12.82 8.87
C ALA A 134 -1.05 -13.11 8.11
N LEU A 135 -1.09 -13.11 6.77
CA LEU A 135 0.09 -13.29 5.93
C LEU A 135 1.06 -12.11 6.02
N LEU A 136 0.56 -10.88 6.09
CA LEU A 136 1.37 -9.67 6.26
C LEU A 136 2.13 -9.70 7.59
N ILE A 137 1.44 -10.00 8.69
CA ILE A 137 2.03 -10.11 10.03
C ILE A 137 3.02 -11.27 10.09
N GLY A 138 2.66 -12.44 9.54
CA GLY A 138 3.54 -13.60 9.47
C GLY A 138 4.81 -13.32 8.67
N SER A 139 4.70 -12.61 7.56
CA SER A 139 5.84 -12.21 6.73
C SER A 139 6.71 -11.16 7.43
N PHE A 140 6.12 -10.22 8.16
CA PHE A 140 6.87 -9.27 8.98
C PHE A 140 7.67 -9.98 10.08
N ILE A 141 7.06 -10.91 10.81
CA ILE A 141 7.75 -11.69 11.85
C ILE A 141 8.89 -12.51 11.23
N GLY A 142 8.62 -13.18 10.10
CA GLY A 142 9.63 -13.95 9.37
C GLY A 142 10.79 -13.10 8.86
N SER A 143 10.50 -11.95 8.26
CA SER A 143 11.53 -11.02 7.77
C SER A 143 12.36 -10.43 8.90
N THR A 144 11.75 -10.08 10.03
CA THR A 144 12.45 -9.58 11.22
C THR A 144 13.37 -10.67 11.81
N TRP A 145 12.91 -11.90 11.85
CA TRP A 145 13.75 -13.01 12.32
C TRP A 145 14.97 -13.24 11.40
N ILE A 146 14.76 -13.20 10.08
CA ILE A 146 15.84 -13.29 9.08
C ILE A 146 16.79 -12.10 9.22
N ALA A 147 16.26 -10.88 9.33
CA ALA A 147 17.04 -9.67 9.54
C ALA A 147 17.93 -9.76 10.78
N GLY A 148 17.38 -10.24 11.89
CA GLY A 148 18.14 -10.45 13.14
C GLY A 148 19.27 -11.46 12.98
N LYS A 149 19.06 -12.53 12.22
CA LYS A 149 20.12 -13.50 11.90
C LYS A 149 21.22 -12.90 11.03
N ILE A 150 20.85 -12.20 9.97
CA ILE A 150 21.80 -11.53 9.07
C ILE A 150 22.61 -10.50 9.84
N TYR A 151 21.96 -9.69 10.68
CA TYR A 151 22.62 -8.68 11.52
C TYR A 151 23.69 -9.30 12.44
N ARG A 152 23.34 -10.38 13.14
CA ARG A 152 24.29 -11.07 14.05
C ARG A 152 25.51 -11.64 13.32
N THR A 153 25.33 -12.12 12.09
CA THR A 153 26.42 -12.71 11.30
C THR A 153 27.20 -11.64 10.55
N GLY A 154 26.51 -10.60 10.03
CA GLY A 154 27.12 -9.50 9.28
C GLY A 154 28.13 -8.70 10.10
N ILE A 155 27.80 -8.39 11.37
CA ILE A 155 28.74 -7.68 12.27
C ILE A 155 30.04 -8.45 12.48
N LEU A 156 30.01 -9.80 12.47
CA LEU A 156 31.17 -10.64 12.68
C LEU A 156 32.03 -10.82 11.43
N MET A 157 31.52 -10.44 10.25
CA MET A 157 32.18 -10.66 8.95
C MET A 157 32.54 -9.37 8.20
N TYR A 158 32.76 -8.30 8.90
CA TYR A 158 33.14 -7.01 8.33
C TYR A 158 34.35 -7.14 7.37
N GLY A 159 34.20 -6.64 6.11
CA GLY A 159 35.28 -6.60 5.11
C GLY A 159 35.29 -7.71 4.06
N LYS A 160 34.30 -8.60 4.01
CA LYS A 160 34.14 -9.57 2.90
C LYS A 160 33.06 -9.12 1.92
N LYS A 161 33.29 -9.31 0.60
CA LYS A 161 32.27 -9.08 -0.41
C LYS A 161 31.09 -10.02 -0.16
N VAL A 162 29.93 -9.44 0.13
CA VAL A 162 28.69 -10.17 0.38
C VAL A 162 28.08 -10.63 -0.95
N SER A 163 27.75 -11.91 -1.04
CA SER A 163 27.02 -12.50 -2.16
C SER A 163 25.68 -13.09 -1.68
N TRP A 164 24.69 -13.16 -2.58
CA TRP A 164 23.41 -13.81 -2.27
C TRP A 164 23.55 -15.23 -1.72
N SER A 165 24.55 -15.98 -2.21
CA SER A 165 24.84 -17.33 -1.72
C SER A 165 25.38 -17.36 -0.29
N GLU A 166 26.09 -16.32 0.13
CA GLU A 166 26.59 -16.22 1.51
C GLU A 166 25.48 -15.82 2.47
N ILE A 167 24.62 -14.86 2.08
CA ILE A 167 23.42 -14.52 2.87
C ILE A 167 22.56 -15.76 3.12
N TRP A 168 22.37 -16.59 2.08
CA TRP A 168 21.61 -17.83 2.22
C TRP A 168 22.27 -18.84 3.18
N LYS A 169 23.59 -18.92 3.18
CA LYS A 169 24.35 -19.72 4.16
C LYS A 169 24.18 -19.18 5.59
N TRP A 170 24.20 -17.86 5.78
CA TRP A 170 24.05 -17.22 7.09
C TRP A 170 22.68 -17.48 7.70
N ILE A 171 21.65 -17.55 6.89
CA ILE A 171 20.29 -17.92 7.36
C ILE A 171 20.25 -19.38 7.84
N ARG A 172 21.05 -20.26 7.27
CA ARG A 172 21.10 -21.71 7.62
C ARG A 172 21.97 -22.04 8.84
N VAL A 173 22.89 -21.18 9.24
CA VAL A 173 23.74 -21.42 10.40
C VAL A 173 22.89 -21.33 11.68
N LYS A 174 22.98 -22.38 12.51
CA LYS A 174 22.30 -22.42 13.83
C LYS A 174 22.95 -21.50 14.83
#